data_2951292c7454684edd245da8ca83992b
#
_entry.id   2951292c7454684edd245da8ca83992b
#
_cell.length_a   1.000
_cell.length_b   1.000
_cell.length_c   1.000
_cell.angle_alpha   90.00
_cell.angle_beta   90.00
_cell.angle_gamma   90.00
#
_symmetry.space_group_name_H-M   'P 1'
#
loop_
_entity.id
_entity.type
_entity.pdbx_description
1 polymer ?
#
loop_
_entity_poly.entity_id
_entity_poly.type
_entity_poly.pdbx_seq_one_letter_code
_entity_poly.pdbx_strand_id
1 'polypeptide(L)'
;YYSVSYPMVTYLFSLAISRYTVWYDEYVYNSGADTLPLVHAVYPDWYSYSLPRYGETPNMLAAFEEAFGAYPFRNEKYGHANFEWGGGMEHQTMTSMGGSSFGFSLPVVAHELGHQWWGDMITCETWTDIWLNEGWASYSEAVWTLADEGWSAYRSYMNSMAYTGGGTIYRADTTDVWSI
;
A
#
# COMPACT_ATOMS: atom_id res chain seq x y z
N TYR A 1 8.93 -14.40 -17.00
CA TYR A 1 7.65 -15.08 -16.79
C TYR A 1 7.12 -14.66 -15.44
N TYR A 2 5.94 -14.08 -15.42
CA TYR A 2 5.25 -13.75 -14.17
C TYR A 2 4.03 -14.66 -14.08
N SER A 3 3.79 -15.23 -12.91
CA SER A 3 2.58 -16.00 -12.62
C SER A 3 1.99 -15.50 -11.31
N VAL A 4 0.68 -15.43 -11.24
CA VAL A 4 -0.08 -15.10 -10.04
C VAL A 4 -0.71 -16.39 -9.56
N SER A 5 -0.47 -16.73 -8.28
CA SER A 5 -0.95 -17.96 -7.66
C SER A 5 -2.18 -17.72 -6.79
N TYR A 6 -2.36 -16.50 -6.34
CA TYR A 6 -3.50 -16.11 -5.52
C TYR A 6 -4.66 -15.59 -6.38
N PRO A 7 -5.92 -15.78 -5.96
CA PRO A 7 -7.05 -15.11 -6.57
C PRO A 7 -6.84 -13.60 -6.59
N MET A 8 -7.27 -12.96 -7.66
CA MET A 8 -7.16 -11.50 -7.83
C MET A 8 -8.45 -10.98 -8.46
N VAL A 9 -9.00 -9.91 -7.90
CA VAL A 9 -10.14 -9.21 -8.53
C VAL A 9 -9.63 -8.39 -9.73
N THR A 10 -10.49 -8.21 -10.72
CA THR A 10 -10.07 -7.70 -12.03
C THR A 10 -9.51 -6.28 -12.01
N TYR A 11 -9.96 -5.42 -11.10
CA TYR A 11 -9.49 -4.04 -11.02
C TYR A 11 -8.08 -3.92 -10.42
N LEU A 12 -7.60 -4.94 -9.71
CA LEU A 12 -6.24 -5.00 -9.16
C LEU A 12 -5.18 -5.47 -10.16
N PHE A 13 -5.58 -5.85 -11.37
CA PHE A 13 -4.64 -6.21 -12.42
C PHE A 13 -4.13 -4.98 -13.16
N SER A 14 -2.83 -4.81 -13.21
CA SER A 14 -2.18 -3.71 -13.93
C SER A 14 -1.02 -4.19 -14.77
N LEU A 15 -0.71 -3.43 -15.80
CA LEU A 15 0.46 -3.65 -16.66
C LEU A 15 1.29 -2.35 -16.73
N ALA A 16 2.45 -2.36 -16.09
CA ALA A 16 3.39 -1.25 -16.10
C ALA A 16 4.54 -1.54 -17.06
N ILE A 17 4.63 -0.78 -18.15
CA ILE A 17 5.67 -0.92 -19.17
C ILE A 17 6.33 0.43 -19.39
N SER A 18 7.57 0.58 -18.97
CA SER A 18 8.37 1.77 -19.16
C SER A 18 9.86 1.47 -19.07
N ARG A 19 10.70 2.49 -19.21
CA ARG A 19 12.12 2.40 -18.89
C ARG A 19 12.28 2.63 -17.39
N TYR A 20 12.48 1.57 -16.64
CA TYR A 20 12.67 1.62 -15.20
C TYR A 20 14.13 1.42 -14.78
N THR A 21 14.52 2.05 -13.68
CA THR A 21 15.59 1.60 -12.80
C THR A 21 14.96 0.63 -11.81
N VAL A 22 15.47 -0.59 -11.75
CA VAL A 22 14.94 -1.65 -10.90
C VAL A 22 15.97 -2.03 -9.85
N TRP A 23 15.54 -2.17 -8.60
CA TRP A 23 16.33 -2.80 -7.55
C TRP A 23 15.50 -3.81 -6.78
N TYR A 24 16.19 -4.64 -6.04
CA TYR A 24 15.64 -5.71 -5.24
C TYR A 24 16.00 -5.52 -3.79
N ASP A 25 15.07 -5.87 -2.92
CA ASP A 25 15.21 -5.91 -1.47
C ASP A 25 14.51 -7.14 -0.95
N GLU A 26 14.51 -7.35 0.37
CA GLU A 26 13.84 -8.49 0.98
C GLU A 26 13.28 -8.12 2.36
N TYR A 27 12.16 -8.71 2.70
CA TYR A 27 11.62 -8.70 4.04
C TYR A 27 11.88 -10.05 4.69
N VAL A 28 12.66 -10.06 5.77
CA VAL A 28 13.04 -11.27 6.51
C VAL A 28 12.08 -11.44 7.69
N TYR A 29 11.43 -12.60 7.78
CA TYR A 29 10.47 -12.91 8.82
C TYR A 29 10.73 -14.28 9.45
N ASN A 30 9.89 -14.75 10.39
CA ASN A 30 10.08 -16.02 11.11
C ASN A 30 11.48 -16.16 11.71
N SER A 31 11.97 -15.11 12.41
CA SER A 31 13.31 -15.11 13.03
C SER A 31 14.45 -15.42 12.05
N GLY A 32 14.32 -15.02 10.81
CA GLY A 32 15.33 -15.20 9.77
C GLY A 32 15.20 -16.49 8.96
N ALA A 33 14.16 -17.28 9.18
CA ALA A 33 13.96 -18.53 8.46
C ALA A 33 13.39 -18.36 7.05
N ASP A 34 12.62 -17.28 6.84
CA ASP A 34 11.90 -17.04 5.60
C ASP A 34 12.11 -15.61 5.10
N THR A 35 12.00 -15.42 3.78
CA THR A 35 12.10 -14.11 3.13
C THR A 35 10.98 -13.89 2.14
N LEU A 36 10.46 -12.67 2.08
CA LEU A 36 9.59 -12.17 1.02
C LEU A 36 10.42 -11.30 0.08
N PRO A 37 10.54 -11.65 -1.21
CA PRO A 37 11.23 -10.80 -2.18
C PRO A 37 10.50 -9.47 -2.36
N LEU A 38 11.25 -8.36 -2.41
CA LEU A 38 10.75 -7.04 -2.74
C LEU A 38 11.34 -6.56 -4.06
N VAL A 39 10.51 -5.94 -4.90
CA VAL A 39 10.93 -5.45 -6.23
C VAL A 39 10.44 -4.03 -6.42
N HIS A 40 11.35 -3.13 -6.74
CA HIS A 40 11.00 -1.72 -6.95
C HIS A 40 11.43 -1.28 -8.34
N ALA A 41 10.49 -0.81 -9.15
CA ALA A 41 10.69 -0.34 -10.50
C ALA A 41 10.28 1.13 -10.60
N VAL A 42 11.24 2.04 -10.66
CA VAL A 42 10.99 3.48 -10.67
C VAL A 42 11.54 4.14 -11.94
N TYR A 43 10.97 5.26 -12.31
CA TYR A 43 11.58 6.08 -13.36
C TYR A 43 12.98 6.54 -12.94
N PRO A 44 13.97 6.54 -13.85
CA PRO A 44 15.37 6.82 -13.50
C PRO A 44 15.58 8.13 -12.73
N ASP A 45 14.83 9.16 -13.06
CA ASP A 45 14.93 10.48 -12.43
C ASP A 45 14.45 10.50 -10.97
N TRP A 46 13.66 9.51 -10.57
CA TRP A 46 13.14 9.38 -9.22
C TRP A 46 13.88 8.37 -8.34
N TYR A 47 14.88 7.66 -8.89
CA TYR A 47 15.58 6.60 -8.17
C TYR A 47 16.14 7.04 -6.81
N SER A 48 16.93 8.11 -6.82
CA SER A 48 17.56 8.61 -5.59
C SER A 48 16.54 9.11 -4.55
N TYR A 49 15.37 9.55 -5.01
CA TYR A 49 14.30 10.02 -4.14
C TYR A 49 13.45 8.88 -3.57
N SER A 50 13.18 7.86 -4.35
CA SER A 50 12.37 6.71 -3.96
C SER A 50 13.12 5.71 -3.06
N LEU A 51 14.41 5.55 -3.28
CA LEU A 51 15.24 4.55 -2.60
C LEU A 51 15.09 4.58 -1.06
N PRO A 52 15.26 5.72 -0.34
CA PRO A 52 15.14 5.74 1.11
C PRO A 52 13.69 5.53 1.59
N ARG A 53 12.69 5.77 0.74
CA ARG A 53 11.27 5.67 1.10
C ARG A 53 10.74 4.26 0.93
N TYR A 54 11.03 3.64 -0.20
CA TYR A 54 10.67 2.25 -0.42
C TYR A 54 11.55 1.29 0.38
N GLY A 55 12.74 1.74 0.80
CA GLY A 55 13.58 1.03 1.76
C GLY A 55 12.94 0.83 3.14
N GLU A 56 11.88 1.61 3.47
CA GLU A 56 11.08 1.40 4.68
C GLU A 56 10.04 0.27 4.55
N THR A 57 9.85 -0.28 3.37
CA THR A 57 8.86 -1.35 3.14
C THR A 57 9.04 -2.56 4.06
N PRO A 58 10.25 -3.07 4.35
CA PRO A 58 10.43 -4.15 5.32
C PRO A 58 9.95 -3.79 6.73
N ASN A 59 10.21 -2.55 7.17
CA ASN A 59 9.78 -2.07 8.49
C ASN A 59 8.26 -1.91 8.56
N MET A 60 7.63 -1.41 7.48
CA MET A 60 6.17 -1.31 7.36
C MET A 60 5.51 -2.70 7.37
N LEU A 61 6.07 -3.67 6.61
CA LEU A 61 5.60 -5.07 6.62
C LEU A 61 5.63 -5.65 8.04
N ALA A 62 6.73 -5.45 8.79
CA ALA A 62 6.83 -5.93 10.16
C ALA A 62 5.75 -5.32 11.07
N ALA A 63 5.52 -4.01 10.97
CA ALA A 63 4.49 -3.31 11.74
C ALA A 63 3.07 -3.79 11.39
N PHE A 64 2.81 -4.00 10.12
CA PHE A 64 1.48 -4.44 9.65
C PHE A 64 1.24 -5.93 9.95
N GLU A 65 2.27 -6.77 9.91
CA GLU A 65 2.14 -8.16 10.36
C GLU A 65 1.84 -8.27 11.86
N GLU A 66 2.40 -7.39 12.68
CA GLU A 66 2.08 -7.31 14.10
C GLU A 66 0.62 -6.88 14.34
N ALA A 67 0.12 -5.93 13.54
CA ALA A 67 -1.22 -5.36 13.69
C ALA A 67 -2.33 -6.20 13.03
N PHE A 68 -2.08 -6.76 11.85
CA PHE A 68 -3.09 -7.35 10.96
C PHE A 68 -2.86 -8.85 10.71
N GLY A 69 -1.74 -9.40 11.15
CA GLY A 69 -1.33 -10.77 10.84
C GLY A 69 -0.48 -10.86 9.58
N ALA A 70 -0.12 -12.09 9.25
CA ALA A 70 0.85 -12.39 8.18
C ALA A 70 0.52 -11.72 6.84
N TYR A 71 1.55 -11.25 6.12
CA TYR A 71 1.38 -10.74 4.76
C TYR A 71 0.64 -11.76 3.89
N PRO A 72 -0.47 -11.38 3.23
CA PRO A 72 -1.37 -12.36 2.60
C PRO A 72 -0.76 -13.14 1.45
N PHE A 73 0.17 -12.51 0.74
CA PHE A 73 0.73 -13.07 -0.51
C PHE A 73 2.18 -13.53 -0.34
N ARG A 74 2.51 -14.15 0.81
CA ARG A 74 3.87 -14.56 1.20
C ARG A 74 4.58 -15.47 0.21
N ASN A 75 3.82 -16.22 -0.61
CA ASN A 75 4.40 -17.14 -1.59
C ASN A 75 4.75 -16.45 -2.93
N GLU A 76 4.55 -15.14 -3.03
CA GLU A 76 4.89 -14.38 -4.22
C GLU A 76 5.97 -13.34 -3.91
N LYS A 77 5.62 -12.10 -3.87
CA LYS A 77 6.51 -10.95 -3.62
C LYS A 77 5.69 -9.76 -3.17
N TYR A 78 6.36 -8.65 -2.87
CA TYR A 78 5.74 -7.33 -2.86
C TYR A 78 6.64 -6.33 -3.61
N GLY A 79 6.13 -5.16 -3.92
CA GLY A 79 6.94 -4.09 -4.50
C GLY A 79 6.14 -2.95 -5.08
N HIS A 80 6.86 -2.07 -5.78
CA HIS A 80 6.31 -0.83 -6.31
C HIS A 80 6.71 -0.65 -7.77
N ALA A 81 5.79 -0.17 -8.62
CA ALA A 81 6.06 0.26 -9.97
C ALA A 81 5.60 1.71 -10.18
N ASN A 82 6.43 2.57 -10.74
CA ASN A 82 5.99 3.92 -11.07
C ASN A 82 5.02 3.95 -12.25
N PHE A 83 4.09 4.90 -12.19
CA PHE A 83 3.18 5.28 -13.27
C PHE A 83 3.03 6.81 -13.33
N GLU A 84 2.32 7.35 -14.34
CA GLU A 84 2.39 8.79 -14.63
C GLU A 84 1.41 9.68 -13.88
N TRP A 85 0.40 9.14 -13.20
CA TRP A 85 -0.53 9.98 -12.40
C TRP A 85 -0.06 10.13 -10.95
N GLY A 86 -0.75 10.96 -10.17
CA GLY A 86 -0.41 11.17 -8.75
C GLY A 86 -1.05 10.12 -7.84
N GLY A 87 -0.54 9.97 -6.64
CA GLY A 87 -1.04 9.02 -5.66
C GLY A 87 -0.49 7.61 -5.84
N GLY A 88 -1.25 6.63 -5.40
CA GLY A 88 -0.97 5.21 -5.56
C GLY A 88 -2.18 4.44 -6.08
N MET A 89 -2.00 3.17 -6.31
CA MET A 89 -3.04 2.19 -6.59
C MET A 89 -2.56 0.82 -6.14
N GLU A 90 -3.34 0.18 -5.35
CA GLU A 90 -3.03 -1.02 -4.56
C GLU A 90 -2.90 -2.32 -5.38
N HIS A 91 -2.55 -2.26 -6.64
CA HIS A 91 -2.43 -3.47 -7.46
C HIS A 91 -1.74 -4.60 -6.70
N GLN A 92 -2.42 -5.75 -6.62
CA GLN A 92 -2.02 -6.88 -5.79
C GLN A 92 -0.57 -7.28 -6.01
N THR A 93 0.22 -7.32 -4.95
CA THR A 93 1.64 -7.65 -4.90
C THR A 93 2.60 -6.71 -5.64
N MET A 94 2.10 -5.73 -6.39
CA MET A 94 2.94 -4.76 -7.12
C MET A 94 2.22 -3.41 -7.20
N THR A 95 2.22 -2.69 -6.11
CA THR A 95 1.58 -1.38 -5.98
C THR A 95 2.07 -0.41 -7.05
N SER A 96 1.16 0.27 -7.72
CA SER A 96 1.49 1.34 -8.64
C SER A 96 1.63 2.66 -7.89
N MET A 97 2.74 3.35 -8.06
CA MET A 97 3.07 4.58 -7.34
C MET A 97 3.31 5.74 -8.31
N GLY A 98 2.63 6.86 -8.08
CA GLY A 98 2.82 8.04 -8.92
C GLY A 98 4.27 8.52 -8.93
N GLY A 99 4.77 8.88 -10.11
CA GLY A 99 6.11 9.45 -10.30
C GLY A 99 6.19 10.90 -9.85
N SER A 100 5.81 11.20 -8.61
CA SER A 100 5.85 12.54 -8.04
C SER A 100 6.21 12.47 -6.56
N SER A 101 6.55 13.62 -5.96
CA SER A 101 6.89 13.69 -4.54
C SER A 101 5.76 13.18 -3.63
N PHE A 102 4.52 13.30 -4.03
CA PHE A 102 3.37 12.79 -3.29
C PHE A 102 3.32 11.26 -3.29
N GLY A 103 3.45 10.61 -4.45
CA GLY A 103 3.45 9.14 -4.56
C GLY A 103 4.62 8.46 -3.83
N PHE A 104 5.65 9.21 -3.42
CA PHE A 104 6.74 8.69 -2.62
C PHE A 104 6.65 9.05 -1.13
N SER A 105 5.60 9.74 -0.68
CA SER A 105 5.45 10.04 0.74
C SER A 105 5.23 8.76 1.55
N LEU A 106 5.84 8.66 2.73
CA LEU A 106 5.72 7.47 3.57
C LEU A 106 4.26 7.12 3.93
N PRO A 107 3.37 8.10 4.22
CA PRO A 107 1.96 7.79 4.42
C PRO A 107 1.32 7.08 3.21
N VAL A 108 1.54 7.57 1.98
CA VAL A 108 1.00 6.91 0.78
C VAL A 108 1.60 5.52 0.59
N VAL A 109 2.90 5.33 0.81
CA VAL A 109 3.53 3.99 0.76
C VAL A 109 2.90 3.04 1.77
N ALA A 110 2.63 3.52 3.00
CA ALA A 110 1.98 2.75 4.05
C ALA A 110 0.51 2.44 3.72
N HIS A 111 -0.22 3.42 3.17
CA HIS A 111 -1.59 3.27 2.70
C HIS A 111 -1.70 2.14 1.67
N GLU A 112 -0.94 2.24 0.60
CA GLU A 112 -0.96 1.28 -0.49
C GLU A 112 -0.47 -0.13 -0.08
N LEU A 113 0.48 -0.21 0.83
CA LEU A 113 0.87 -1.48 1.41
C LEU A 113 -0.25 -2.06 2.29
N GLY A 114 -0.94 -1.22 3.05
CA GLY A 114 -2.07 -1.62 3.89
C GLY A 114 -3.20 -2.29 3.10
N HIS A 115 -3.41 -1.84 1.88
CA HIS A 115 -4.37 -2.43 0.98
C HIS A 115 -4.13 -3.91 0.66
N GLN A 116 -2.92 -4.41 0.78
CA GLN A 116 -2.64 -5.83 0.57
C GLN A 116 -3.46 -6.73 1.52
N TRP A 117 -3.79 -6.24 2.72
CA TRP A 117 -4.74 -6.89 3.64
C TRP A 117 -6.18 -6.43 3.38
N TRP A 118 -6.38 -5.10 3.18
CA TRP A 118 -7.68 -4.43 3.17
C TRP A 118 -7.99 -3.85 1.78
N GLY A 119 -8.55 -4.63 0.91
CA GLY A 119 -8.78 -4.33 -0.49
C GLY A 119 -8.40 -5.50 -1.39
N ASP A 120 -7.22 -6.05 -1.20
CA ASP A 120 -6.70 -7.15 -2.01
C ASP A 120 -7.10 -8.52 -1.44
N MET A 121 -6.71 -8.81 -0.19
CA MET A 121 -7.09 -10.05 0.46
C MET A 121 -8.55 -10.03 0.91
N ILE A 122 -8.99 -8.94 1.52
CA ILE A 122 -10.36 -8.73 2.00
C ILE A 122 -10.93 -7.54 1.23
N THR A 123 -11.63 -7.82 0.15
CA THR A 123 -12.22 -6.82 -0.75
C THR A 123 -13.67 -6.55 -0.38
N CYS A 124 -14.14 -5.31 -0.51
CA CYS A 124 -15.54 -4.98 -0.38
C CYS A 124 -16.38 -5.73 -1.42
N GLU A 125 -17.59 -6.18 -1.05
CA GLU A 125 -18.49 -6.88 -1.96
C GLU A 125 -19.03 -5.96 -3.06
N THR A 126 -19.27 -4.72 -2.72
CA THR A 126 -19.74 -3.69 -3.66
C THR A 126 -19.01 -2.36 -3.41
N TRP A 127 -18.94 -1.52 -4.43
CA TRP A 127 -18.33 -0.18 -4.32
C TRP A 127 -19.05 0.75 -3.33
N THR A 128 -20.25 0.42 -2.91
CA THR A 128 -20.96 1.15 -1.85
C THR A 128 -20.28 1.01 -0.50
N ASP A 129 -19.50 -0.05 -0.33
CA ASP A 129 -18.79 -0.39 0.90
C ASP A 129 -17.27 -0.19 0.79
N ILE A 130 -16.83 0.66 -0.13
CA ILE A 130 -15.41 0.95 -0.38
C ILE A 130 -14.67 1.45 0.86
N TRP A 131 -15.37 1.96 1.86
CA TRP A 131 -14.80 2.31 3.15
C TRP A 131 -14.04 1.15 3.81
N LEU A 132 -14.40 -0.10 3.48
CA LEU A 132 -13.68 -1.27 3.99
C LEU A 132 -12.23 -1.29 3.46
N ASN A 133 -12.04 -0.97 2.20
CA ASN A 133 -10.71 -0.89 1.60
C ASN A 133 -10.00 0.38 2.09
N GLU A 134 -10.54 1.55 1.79
CA GLU A 134 -9.89 2.85 1.99
C GLU A 134 -9.74 3.24 3.48
N GLY A 135 -10.75 2.94 4.28
CA GLY A 135 -10.72 3.27 5.70
C GLY A 135 -9.64 2.49 6.45
N TRP A 136 -9.46 1.21 6.14
CA TRP A 136 -8.41 0.40 6.74
C TRP A 136 -7.03 0.70 6.16
N ALA A 137 -6.93 1.04 4.88
CA ALA A 137 -5.68 1.51 4.27
C ALA A 137 -5.24 2.83 4.91
N SER A 138 -6.16 3.79 5.08
CA SER A 138 -5.88 5.03 5.83
C SER A 138 -5.50 4.78 7.30
N TYR A 139 -6.12 3.80 7.95
CA TYR A 139 -5.72 3.41 9.31
C TYR A 139 -4.32 2.78 9.34
N SER A 140 -3.90 2.11 8.27
CA SER A 140 -2.53 1.57 8.17
C SER A 140 -1.46 2.66 8.21
N GLU A 141 -1.76 3.87 7.71
CA GLU A 141 -0.89 5.04 7.86
C GLU A 141 -0.69 5.40 9.34
N ALA A 142 -1.76 5.31 10.16
CA ALA A 142 -1.67 5.52 11.60
C ALA A 142 -0.86 4.43 12.31
N VAL A 143 -1.02 3.16 11.89
CA VAL A 143 -0.23 2.04 12.42
C VAL A 143 1.25 2.23 12.11
N TRP A 144 1.58 2.65 10.90
CA TRP A 144 2.95 2.99 10.54
C TRP A 144 3.49 4.15 11.39
N THR A 145 2.72 5.24 11.51
CA THR A 145 3.10 6.38 12.35
C THR A 145 3.35 5.97 13.81
N LEU A 146 2.57 5.02 14.34
CA LEU A 146 2.81 4.47 15.68
C LEU A 146 4.14 3.72 15.77
N ALA A 147 4.44 2.91 14.78
CA ALA A 147 5.65 2.09 14.75
C ALA A 147 6.92 2.93 14.57
N ASP A 148 6.87 3.92 13.69
CA ASP A 148 8.00 4.77 13.32
C ASP A 148 8.25 5.91 14.33
N GLU A 149 7.19 6.63 14.74
CA GLU A 149 7.28 7.86 15.51
C GLU A 149 6.68 7.75 16.94
N GLY A 150 5.98 6.67 17.25
CA GLY A 150 5.43 6.37 18.57
C GLY A 150 4.09 7.06 18.89
N TRP A 151 3.60 6.84 20.12
CA TRP A 151 2.24 7.22 20.58
C TRP A 151 1.89 8.70 20.43
N SER A 152 2.84 9.61 20.57
CA SER A 152 2.57 11.04 20.46
C SER A 152 2.21 11.42 19.02
N ALA A 153 2.98 10.94 18.06
CA ALA A 153 2.73 11.14 16.65
C ALA A 153 1.43 10.47 16.19
N TYR A 154 1.23 9.21 16.61
CA TYR A 154 -0.02 8.48 16.34
C TYR A 154 -1.26 9.28 16.79
N ARG A 155 -1.27 9.81 18.02
CA ARG A 155 -2.41 10.61 18.50
C ARG A 155 -2.62 11.88 17.69
N SER A 156 -1.54 12.54 17.31
CA SER A 156 -1.60 13.75 16.47
C SER A 156 -2.16 13.41 15.10
N TYR A 157 -1.70 12.32 14.51
CA TYR A 157 -2.19 11.82 13.24
C TYR A 157 -3.69 11.49 13.31
N MET A 158 -4.12 10.67 14.26
CA MET A 158 -5.53 10.30 14.43
C MET A 158 -6.43 11.52 14.69
N ASN A 159 -5.96 12.52 15.44
CA ASN A 159 -6.71 13.75 15.65
C ASN A 159 -6.84 14.57 14.36
N SER A 160 -5.83 14.60 13.50
CA SER A 160 -5.88 15.31 12.23
C SER A 160 -6.81 14.65 11.21
N MET A 161 -6.96 13.33 11.31
CA MET A 161 -7.84 12.54 10.42
C MET A 161 -9.27 12.40 10.96
N ALA A 162 -9.52 12.85 12.20
CA ALA A 162 -10.84 12.72 12.83
C ALA A 162 -11.90 13.53 12.08
N TYR A 163 -12.86 12.82 11.51
CA TYR A 163 -14.02 13.43 10.87
C TYR A 163 -15.09 13.77 11.90
N THR A 164 -15.43 15.03 12.02
CA THR A 164 -16.43 15.54 12.99
C THR A 164 -17.75 15.95 12.33
N GLY A 165 -17.90 15.72 11.04
CA GLY A 165 -19.13 16.01 10.28
C GLY A 165 -20.21 14.93 10.45
N GLY A 166 -21.39 15.22 9.92
CA GLY A 166 -22.46 14.23 9.75
C GLY A 166 -22.29 13.47 8.43
N GLY A 167 -22.97 12.34 8.31
CA GLY A 167 -22.95 11.55 7.07
C GLY A 167 -22.99 10.06 7.31
N THR A 168 -22.60 9.33 6.29
CA THR A 168 -22.52 7.86 6.30
C THR A 168 -21.25 7.43 5.57
N ILE A 169 -20.67 6.31 5.99
CA ILE A 169 -19.58 5.64 5.26
C ILE A 169 -20.09 4.91 4.01
N TYR A 170 -21.41 4.74 3.89
CA TYR A 170 -22.03 4.12 2.72
C TYR A 170 -21.99 5.06 1.52
N ARG A 171 -21.40 4.61 0.42
CA ARG A 171 -21.34 5.34 -0.84
C ARG A 171 -22.50 4.98 -1.76
N ALA A 172 -23.51 5.84 -1.83
CA ALA A 172 -24.70 5.60 -2.66
C ALA A 172 -24.43 5.75 -4.18
N ASP A 173 -23.55 6.71 -4.54
CA ASP A 173 -23.15 6.93 -5.94
C ASP A 173 -21.82 6.23 -6.22
N THR A 174 -21.87 5.25 -7.08
CA THR A 174 -20.71 4.44 -7.50
C THR A 174 -20.36 4.64 -8.99
N THR A 175 -20.90 5.69 -9.61
CA THR A 175 -20.66 6.00 -11.02
C THR A 175 -19.27 6.62 -11.24
N ASP A 176 -18.72 7.27 -10.22
CA ASP A 176 -17.37 7.82 -10.23
C ASP A 176 -16.55 7.23 -9.07
N VAL A 177 -15.91 6.12 -9.35
CA VAL A 177 -15.05 5.41 -8.39
C VAL A 177 -13.77 6.17 -8.03
N TRP A 178 -13.41 7.20 -8.80
CA TRP A 178 -12.23 8.03 -8.56
C TRP A 178 -12.49 9.19 -7.58
N SER A 179 -13.72 9.41 -7.22
CA SER A 179 -14.12 10.46 -6.25
C SER A 179 -14.41 9.92 -4.86
N ILE A 180 -13.91 8.72 -4.60
CA ILE A 180 -14.09 8.01 -3.32
C ILE A 180 -13.02 8.45 -2.32
#